data_ce9e8ec50d433b50969cf0e418d8891a
#
_entry.id   ce9e8ec50d433b50969cf0e418d8891a
#
_cell.length_a   1.000
_cell.length_b   1.000
_cell.length_c   1.000
_cell.angle_alpha   90.00
_cell.angle_beta   90.00
_cell.angle_gamma   90.00
#
_symmetry.space_group_name_H-M   'P 1'
#
loop_
_entity.id
_entity.type
_entity.pdbx_description
1 polymer ?
#
loop_
_entity_poly.entity_id
_entity_poly.type
_entity_poly.pdbx_seq_one_letter_code
_entity_poly.pdbx_strand_id
1 'polypeptide(L)'
;MSGGGSFSSDQKFTTLTADGRFKTITGGSTNLGPCRVTYIQAHGGSDCLVKLHDGTDGTGSLEFQAKFSSEGLDVFVPGSGIRFKTGVYLDLTTTDSVTIGYTG
;
A
#
# COMPACT_ATOMS: atom_id res chain seq x y z
N MET A 1 20.07 17.56 -9.56
CA MET A 1 20.25 17.01 -9.68
C MET A 1 20.22 16.65 -10.05
N SER A 2 20.10 16.46 -10.19
CA SER A 2 20.18 15.90 -10.40
C SER A 2 20.48 15.59 -10.46
N GLY A 3 20.49 15.39 -10.41
CA GLY A 3 20.93 14.87 -10.39
C GLY A 3 21.06 14.59 -10.56
N GLY A 4 21.10 14.49 -10.54
CA GLY A 4 21.34 13.94 -10.56
C GLY A 4 21.23 13.47 -10.74
N GLY A 5 21.18 13.45 -10.70
CA GLY A 5 21.21 12.84 -10.78
C GLY A 5 20.98 12.20 -11.07
N SER A 6 21.34 12.20 -10.82
CA SER A 6 21.28 11.16 -11.40
C SER A 6 20.69 9.98 -10.84
N PHE A 7 20.08 10.03 -9.94
CA PHE A 7 19.23 8.90 -9.71
C PHE A 7 17.82 9.41 -9.59
N SER A 8 16.89 8.63 -10.03
CA SER A 8 15.50 8.96 -9.90
C SER A 8 14.80 7.82 -9.21
N SER A 9 13.77 8.11 -8.49
CA SER A 9 12.95 7.09 -7.84
C SER A 9 11.78 6.75 -8.73
N ASP A 10 11.57 5.47 -8.97
CA ASP A 10 10.35 4.98 -9.61
C ASP A 10 9.23 4.81 -8.61
N GLN A 11 9.45 5.20 -7.37
CA GLN A 11 8.51 5.01 -6.30
C GLN A 11 7.34 5.97 -6.44
N LYS A 12 6.13 5.45 -6.31
CA LYS A 12 4.90 6.22 -6.32
C LYS A 12 4.11 5.90 -5.06
N PHE A 13 3.21 6.80 -4.68
CA PHE A 13 2.41 6.63 -3.47
C PHE A 13 0.94 6.79 -3.80
N THR A 14 0.10 6.01 -3.11
CA THR A 14 -1.35 6.10 -3.26
C THR A 14 -2.00 5.77 -1.92
N THR A 15 -3.13 6.41 -1.63
CA THR A 15 -3.81 6.31 -0.33
C THR A 15 -5.26 5.91 -0.52
N LEU A 16 -5.74 5.05 0.37
CA LEU A 16 -7.15 4.72 0.50
C LEU A 16 -7.62 4.97 1.93
N THR A 17 -8.89 5.31 2.07
CA THR A 17 -9.54 5.53 3.37
C THR A 17 -10.66 4.52 3.63
N ALA A 18 -10.85 3.56 2.74
CA ALA A 18 -11.86 2.51 2.86
C ALA A 18 -11.36 1.27 2.14
N ASP A 19 -12.01 0.13 2.41
CA ASP A 19 -11.71 -1.12 1.71
C ASP A 19 -11.83 -0.92 0.20
N GLY A 20 -10.98 -1.60 -0.55
CA GLY A 20 -11.04 -1.55 -2.01
C GLY A 20 -9.68 -1.75 -2.65
N ARG A 21 -9.67 -1.71 -3.97
CA ARG A 21 -8.43 -1.75 -4.73
C ARG A 21 -7.74 -0.39 -4.68
N PHE A 22 -6.45 -0.41 -4.46
CA PHE A 22 -5.67 0.81 -4.62
C PHE A 22 -5.72 1.29 -6.05
N LYS A 23 -5.73 2.59 -6.20
CA LYS A 23 -5.63 3.26 -7.50
C LYS A 23 -4.18 3.66 -7.74
N THR A 24 -3.86 4.01 -8.97
CA THR A 24 -2.49 4.43 -9.31
C THR A 24 -2.13 5.75 -8.64
N ILE A 25 -3.11 6.59 -8.36
CA ILE A 25 -2.92 7.81 -7.57
C ILE A 25 -4.10 7.97 -6.62
N THR A 26 -3.87 8.68 -5.53
CA THR A 26 -4.92 8.97 -4.55
C THR A 26 -6.07 9.72 -5.21
N GLY A 27 -7.29 9.21 -5.04
CA GLY A 27 -8.48 9.82 -5.62
C GLY A 27 -8.66 9.55 -7.10
N GLY A 28 -7.79 8.76 -7.70
CA GLY A 28 -7.88 8.43 -9.12
C GLY A 28 -8.91 7.35 -9.40
N SER A 29 -9.06 7.00 -10.67
CA SER A 29 -10.03 5.99 -11.11
C SER A 29 -9.38 4.77 -11.75
N THR A 30 -8.08 4.81 -11.99
CA THR A 30 -7.36 3.69 -12.61
C THR A 30 -6.85 2.76 -11.52
N ASN A 31 -7.27 1.50 -11.55
CA ASN A 31 -6.82 0.51 -10.59
C ASN A 31 -5.32 0.22 -10.78
N LEU A 32 -4.64 0.13 -9.63
CA LEU A 32 -3.25 -0.29 -9.62
C LEU A 32 -3.17 -1.76 -10.03
N GLY A 33 -2.38 -2.05 -11.04
CA GLY A 33 -2.18 -3.40 -11.53
C GLY A 33 -0.95 -4.06 -10.88
N PRO A 34 -0.26 -4.94 -11.62
CA PRO A 34 0.92 -5.62 -11.08
C PRO A 34 1.97 -4.62 -10.62
N CYS A 35 2.51 -4.82 -9.43
CA CYS A 35 3.47 -3.88 -8.84
C CYS A 35 4.23 -4.53 -7.70
N ARG A 36 5.17 -3.78 -7.14
CA ARG A 36 5.85 -4.15 -5.91
C ARG A 36 5.61 -3.06 -4.88
N VAL A 37 5.13 -3.46 -3.70
CA VAL A 37 4.88 -2.54 -2.60
C VAL A 37 6.13 -2.47 -1.73
N THR A 38 6.65 -1.26 -1.57
CA THR A 38 7.92 -1.03 -0.87
C THR A 38 7.74 -0.27 0.44
N TYR A 39 6.58 0.32 0.67
CA TYR A 39 6.32 1.13 1.85
C TYR A 39 4.85 1.05 2.20
N ILE A 40 4.56 0.96 3.49
CA ILE A 40 3.19 0.89 3.99
C ILE A 40 3.09 1.80 5.20
N GLN A 41 2.16 2.75 5.16
CA GLN A 41 1.87 3.66 6.25
C GLN A 41 0.38 3.65 6.54
N ALA A 42 0.00 3.67 7.80
CA ALA A 42 -1.41 3.66 8.17
C ALA A 42 -1.63 4.45 9.45
N HIS A 43 -2.82 5.00 9.58
CA HIS A 43 -3.26 5.77 10.74
C HIS A 43 -4.64 5.30 11.18
N GLY A 44 -4.87 5.36 12.48
CA GLY A 44 -6.17 5.01 13.05
C GLY A 44 -6.16 5.22 14.55
N GLY A 45 -7.22 4.76 15.19
CA GLY A 45 -7.36 4.84 16.64
C GLY A 45 -6.73 3.65 17.35
N SER A 46 -7.55 2.83 18.00
CA SER A 46 -7.09 1.63 18.69
C SER A 46 -7.58 0.38 17.96
N ASP A 47 -6.85 -0.72 18.15
CA ASP A 47 -7.21 -2.04 17.57
C ASP A 47 -7.34 -2.00 16.06
N CYS A 48 -6.39 -1.36 15.40
CA CYS A 48 -6.37 -1.24 13.95
C CYS A 48 -5.75 -2.48 13.31
N LEU A 49 -6.23 -2.83 12.13
CA LEU A 49 -5.70 -3.95 11.35
C LEU A 49 -5.68 -3.55 9.88
N VAL A 50 -4.58 -3.84 9.22
CA VAL A 50 -4.41 -3.63 7.78
C VAL A 50 -4.04 -4.95 7.15
N LYS A 51 -4.76 -5.33 6.10
CA LYS A 51 -4.44 -6.48 5.26
C LYS A 51 -4.33 -6.04 3.81
N LEU A 52 -3.32 -6.53 3.13
CA LEU A 52 -3.16 -6.31 1.68
C LEU A 52 -3.25 -7.67 0.99
N HIS A 53 -4.19 -7.78 0.06
CA HIS A 53 -4.41 -8.99 -0.72
C HIS A 53 -3.98 -8.77 -2.17
N ASP A 54 -3.38 -9.79 -2.76
CA ASP A 54 -3.06 -9.76 -4.18
C ASP A 54 -4.29 -10.20 -4.95
N GLY A 55 -4.95 -9.26 -5.59
CA GLY A 55 -6.16 -9.56 -6.34
C GLY A 55 -7.03 -8.34 -6.53
N THR A 56 -8.29 -8.59 -6.86
CA THR A 56 -9.28 -7.56 -7.13
C THR A 56 -10.30 -7.43 -6.00
N ASP A 57 -10.25 -8.33 -5.02
CA ASP A 57 -11.17 -8.32 -3.87
C ASP A 57 -10.49 -9.00 -2.68
N GLY A 58 -11.21 -9.11 -1.58
CA GLY A 58 -10.68 -9.65 -0.34
C GLY A 58 -10.46 -11.16 -0.33
N THR A 59 -10.74 -11.86 -1.43
CA THR A 59 -10.47 -13.30 -1.53
C THR A 59 -9.11 -13.60 -2.12
N GLY A 60 -8.38 -12.58 -2.54
CA GLY A 60 -7.02 -12.76 -3.05
C GLY A 60 -6.06 -13.22 -1.98
N SER A 61 -4.88 -13.61 -2.40
CA SER A 61 -3.84 -14.10 -1.52
C SER A 61 -3.40 -13.00 -0.55
N LEU A 62 -3.34 -13.30 0.74
CA LEU A 62 -2.91 -12.34 1.76
C LEU A 62 -1.39 -12.20 1.71
N GLU A 63 -0.91 -11.01 1.35
CA GLU A 63 0.51 -10.75 1.19
C GLU A 63 1.10 -9.95 2.34
N PHE A 64 0.28 -9.20 3.06
CA PHE A 64 0.74 -8.39 4.19
C PHE A 64 -0.38 -8.22 5.19
N GLN A 65 -0.03 -8.29 6.48
CA GLN A 65 -0.98 -8.03 7.56
C GLN A 65 -0.23 -7.42 8.73
N ALA A 66 -0.81 -6.38 9.33
CA ALA A 66 -0.25 -5.79 10.54
C ALA A 66 -1.34 -5.21 11.43
N LYS A 67 -1.13 -5.30 12.73
CA LYS A 67 -1.95 -4.66 13.75
C LYS A 67 -1.21 -3.47 14.31
N PHE A 68 -1.94 -2.43 14.66
CA PHE A 68 -1.35 -1.25 15.27
C PHE A 68 -2.42 -0.49 16.05
N SER A 69 -2.02 0.52 16.79
CA SER A 69 -2.92 1.40 17.54
C SER A 69 -2.62 2.84 17.18
N SER A 70 -2.83 3.77 18.10
CA SER A 70 -2.72 5.21 17.81
C SER A 70 -1.32 5.65 17.39
N GLU A 71 -0.29 4.83 17.63
CA GLU A 71 1.06 5.12 17.15
C GLU A 71 1.17 5.05 15.62
N GLY A 72 0.21 4.39 14.97
CA GLY A 72 0.24 4.24 13.52
C GLY A 72 1.13 3.10 13.07
N LEU A 73 1.20 2.92 11.76
CA LEU A 73 2.02 1.90 11.12
C LEU A 73 2.94 2.58 10.11
N ASP A 74 4.20 2.18 10.08
CA ASP A 74 5.19 2.77 9.20
C ASP A 74 6.23 1.69 8.90
N VAL A 75 6.11 1.06 7.73
CA VAL A 75 6.91 -0.11 7.37
C VAL A 75 7.60 0.09 6.04
N PHE A 76 8.92 0.00 6.05
CA PHE A 76 9.69 -0.14 4.83
C PHE A 76 9.94 -1.60 4.55
N VAL A 77 9.70 -2.03 3.32
CA VAL A 77 9.96 -3.39 2.89
C VAL A 77 11.31 -3.39 2.17
N PRO A 78 12.32 -4.08 2.70
CA PRO A 78 13.64 -4.07 2.09
C PRO A 78 13.66 -4.84 0.77
N GLY A 79 14.70 -4.61 0.00
CA GLY A 79 14.90 -5.27 -1.28
C GLY A 79 13.95 -4.73 -2.33
N SER A 80 13.34 -5.62 -3.08
CA SER A 80 12.43 -5.25 -4.17
C SER A 80 10.98 -5.06 -3.72
N GLY A 81 10.70 -5.17 -2.43
CA GLY A 81 9.36 -5.04 -1.92
C GLY A 81 8.54 -6.32 -2.03
N ILE A 82 7.26 -6.20 -1.74
CA ILE A 82 6.31 -7.32 -1.82
C ILE A 82 5.68 -7.31 -3.19
N ARG A 83 5.77 -8.43 -3.90
CA ARG A 83 5.21 -8.53 -5.25
C ARG A 83 3.71 -8.79 -5.21
N PHE A 84 2.96 -7.96 -5.95
CA PHE A 84 1.54 -8.17 -6.20
C PHE A 84 1.37 -8.43 -7.70
N LYS A 85 0.82 -9.57 -8.06
CA LYS A 85 0.77 -10.02 -9.45
C LYS A 85 -0.44 -9.48 -10.20
N THR A 86 -1.51 -9.15 -9.48
CA THR A 86 -2.77 -8.71 -10.10
C THR A 86 -3.08 -7.28 -9.71
N GLY A 87 -2.98 -6.97 -8.45
CA GLY A 87 -3.28 -5.64 -7.92
C GLY A 87 -3.25 -5.71 -6.41
N VAL A 88 -3.50 -4.58 -5.76
CA VAL A 88 -3.44 -4.48 -4.31
C VAL A 88 -4.83 -4.16 -3.79
N TYR A 89 -5.44 -5.08 -3.06
CA TYR A 89 -6.73 -4.89 -2.42
C TYR A 89 -6.53 -4.66 -0.93
N LEU A 90 -7.11 -3.58 -0.42
CA LEU A 90 -7.02 -3.18 0.98
C LEU A 90 -8.23 -3.69 1.76
N ASP A 91 -7.98 -4.37 2.85
CA ASP A 91 -8.97 -4.77 3.84
C ASP A 91 -8.54 -4.17 5.17
N LEU A 92 -9.23 -3.13 5.62
CA LEU A 92 -8.86 -2.43 6.85
C LEU A 92 -9.95 -2.60 7.92
N THR A 93 -9.52 -2.56 9.18
CA THR A 93 -10.41 -2.61 10.34
C THR A 93 -10.03 -1.46 11.28
N THR A 94 -10.99 -0.63 11.62
CA THR A 94 -10.83 0.55 12.52
C THR A 94 -9.64 1.42 12.14
N THR A 95 -9.30 1.46 10.87
CA THR A 95 -8.16 2.20 10.32
C THR A 95 -8.70 3.34 9.47
N ASP A 96 -8.13 4.54 9.63
CA ASP A 96 -8.63 5.75 8.97
C ASP A 96 -8.07 5.90 7.56
N SER A 97 -6.81 5.58 7.38
CA SER A 97 -6.16 5.70 6.07
C SER A 97 -4.97 4.77 5.96
N VAL A 98 -4.72 4.32 4.74
CA VAL A 98 -3.55 3.49 4.41
C VAL A 98 -2.91 4.04 3.15
N THR A 99 -1.61 4.29 3.22
CA THR A 99 -0.81 4.73 2.07
C THR A 99 0.20 3.65 1.76
N ILE A 100 0.32 3.31 0.49
CA ILE A 100 1.39 2.42 0.04
C ILE A 100 2.33 3.17 -0.90
N GLY A 101 3.60 2.83 -0.82
CA GLY A 101 4.59 3.20 -1.83
C GLY A 101 4.81 1.98 -2.72
N TYR A 102 4.87 2.19 -4.02
CA TYR A 102 4.98 1.07 -4.95
C TYR A 102 5.83 1.44 -6.16
N THR A 103 6.30 0.41 -6.85
CA THR A 103 7.01 0.51 -8.13
C THR A 103 6.39 -0.46 -9.12
N GLY A 104 6.53 -0.17 -10.38
CA GLY A 104 5.99 -1.05 -11.43
C GLY A 104 4.81 -0.45 -12.18
#